data_f12f3458cdf3601f89b93e3bce29b398
#
_entry.id   f12f3458cdf3601f89b93e3bce29b398
#
_cell.length_a   1.000
_cell.length_b   1.000
_cell.length_c   1.000
_cell.angle_alpha   90.00
_cell.angle_beta   90.00
_cell.angle_gamma   90.00
#
_symmetry.space_group_name_H-M   'P 1'
#
loop_
_entity.id
_entity.type
_entity.pdbx_description
1 polymer ?
#
loop_
_entity_poly.entity_id
_entity_poly.type
_entity_poly.pdbx_seq_one_letter_code
_entity_poly.pdbx_strand_id
1 'polypeptide(L)'
;LERAKVDAEGPDVPLLKRAYERAKGMAKEGVVSVSALDDAQKNYEMSLNKQNVSKAQLQVLQAKIGQSQAQVAQDRANLKQLEEQLGYTTITSPIDGIILSRDVEVGDAVSSILVLGSSATLVMTLGDTSEVYVKGKVDESDIGKVYMGQPARIKVESYKDKTFTGKVNKISPMGVEKDNVTTFEVRVSINNPEGVLKANMTANAEIILEEHKAVLQIPEGSIIYDKDKKASVEVPDPKGKEGKKKIAVNIGISNGAKTELLGGLKEGDQVVLQ
;
A
#
# COMPACT_ATOMS: atom_id res chain seq x y z
N LEU A 1 -42.47 -28.18 -23.33
CA LEU A 1 -43.45 -29.16 -23.81
C LEU A 1 -44.38 -29.57 -22.68
N GLU A 2 -43.91 -30.04 -21.51
CA GLU A 2 -44.77 -30.47 -20.39
C GLU A 2 -45.63 -29.36 -19.79
N ARG A 3 -45.15 -28.12 -19.71
CA ARG A 3 -46.00 -26.97 -19.33
C ARG A 3 -47.16 -26.79 -20.29
N ALA A 4 -46.89 -26.88 -21.60
CA ALA A 4 -47.93 -26.73 -22.60
C ALA A 4 -49.01 -27.84 -22.52
N LYS A 5 -48.63 -29.08 -22.11
CA LYS A 5 -49.58 -30.15 -21.83
C LYS A 5 -50.49 -29.84 -20.64
N VAL A 6 -49.91 -29.39 -19.53
CA VAL A 6 -50.69 -29.01 -18.33
C VAL A 6 -51.65 -27.86 -18.62
N ASP A 7 -51.20 -26.87 -19.41
CA ASP A 7 -52.01 -25.73 -19.82
C ASP A 7 -53.15 -26.15 -20.78
N ALA A 8 -52.91 -27.15 -21.67
CA ALA A 8 -53.93 -27.70 -22.56
C ALA A 8 -54.97 -28.57 -21.83
N GLU A 9 -54.57 -29.28 -20.78
CA GLU A 9 -55.48 -30.12 -19.97
C GLU A 9 -56.25 -29.31 -18.90
N GLY A 10 -55.80 -28.10 -18.60
CA GLY A 10 -56.38 -27.22 -17.59
C GLY A 10 -57.88 -26.90 -17.79
N PRO A 11 -58.35 -26.58 -19.00
CA PRO A 11 -59.72 -26.23 -19.25
C PRO A 11 -60.68 -27.39 -19.11
N ASP A 12 -60.29 -28.65 -19.35
CA ASP A 12 -61.13 -29.84 -19.35
C ASP A 12 -61.63 -30.18 -17.95
N VAL A 13 -60.88 -30.04 -16.93
CA VAL A 13 -61.24 -30.38 -15.54
C VAL A 13 -62.44 -29.57 -15.03
N PRO A 14 -62.46 -28.22 -15.12
CA PRO A 14 -63.62 -27.43 -14.70
C PRO A 14 -64.88 -27.69 -15.56
N LEU A 15 -64.65 -28.04 -16.80
CA LEU A 15 -65.76 -28.33 -17.71
C LEU A 15 -66.45 -29.66 -17.35
N LEU A 16 -65.65 -30.70 -17.12
CA LEU A 16 -66.11 -32.01 -16.66
C LEU A 16 -66.71 -31.98 -15.26
N LYS A 17 -66.12 -31.14 -14.36
CA LYS A 17 -66.70 -30.88 -13.04
C LYS A 17 -68.12 -30.32 -13.13
N ARG A 18 -68.30 -29.30 -13.96
CA ARG A 18 -69.66 -28.72 -14.20
C ARG A 18 -70.62 -29.75 -14.81
N ALA A 19 -70.20 -30.63 -15.72
CA ALA A 19 -70.98 -31.69 -16.26
C ALA A 19 -71.37 -32.69 -15.17
N TYR A 20 -70.46 -33.11 -14.30
CA TYR A 20 -70.76 -33.98 -13.16
C TYR A 20 -71.72 -33.32 -12.17
N GLU A 21 -71.56 -32.04 -11.81
CA GLU A 21 -72.44 -31.32 -10.88
C GLU A 21 -73.90 -31.19 -11.48
N ARG A 22 -73.97 -30.95 -12.77
CA ARG A 22 -75.31 -30.95 -13.48
C ARG A 22 -75.94 -32.32 -13.46
N ALA A 23 -75.24 -33.39 -13.82
CA ALA A 23 -75.74 -34.77 -13.79
C ALA A 23 -76.18 -35.15 -12.38
N LYS A 24 -75.47 -34.73 -11.33
CA LYS A 24 -75.78 -34.95 -9.92
C LYS A 24 -77.13 -34.24 -9.52
N GLY A 25 -77.32 -33.01 -9.99
CA GLY A 25 -78.54 -32.28 -9.76
C GLY A 25 -79.77 -32.98 -10.45
N MET A 26 -79.65 -33.33 -11.73
CA MET A 26 -80.71 -34.01 -12.51
C MET A 26 -80.99 -35.43 -11.97
N ALA A 27 -79.99 -36.16 -11.44
CA ALA A 27 -80.25 -37.47 -10.85
C ALA A 27 -81.07 -37.39 -9.55
N LYS A 28 -80.87 -36.32 -8.75
CA LYS A 28 -81.67 -36.04 -7.56
C LYS A 28 -83.17 -35.78 -7.91
N GLU A 29 -83.38 -35.20 -9.06
CA GLU A 29 -84.75 -34.92 -9.59
C GLU A 29 -85.36 -36.08 -10.39
N GLY A 30 -84.62 -37.22 -10.47
CA GLY A 30 -85.08 -38.40 -11.17
C GLY A 30 -85.10 -38.31 -12.72
N VAL A 31 -84.44 -37.28 -13.29
CA VAL A 31 -84.39 -36.97 -14.71
C VAL A 31 -83.37 -37.75 -15.48
N VAL A 32 -82.26 -38.19 -14.76
CA VAL A 32 -81.16 -38.91 -15.39
C VAL A 32 -80.91 -40.27 -14.69
N SER A 33 -80.41 -41.29 -15.41
CA SER A 33 -80.12 -42.60 -14.84
C SER A 33 -78.86 -42.54 -13.93
N VAL A 34 -78.75 -43.45 -12.94
CA VAL A 34 -77.59 -43.62 -12.06
C VAL A 34 -76.38 -43.88 -12.90
N SER A 35 -76.45 -44.64 -13.97
CA SER A 35 -75.34 -44.94 -14.88
C SER A 35 -74.75 -43.66 -15.52
N ALA A 36 -75.61 -42.70 -15.92
CA ALA A 36 -75.16 -41.44 -16.53
C ALA A 36 -74.48 -40.52 -15.51
N LEU A 37 -74.88 -40.57 -14.23
CA LEU A 37 -74.16 -39.89 -13.13
C LEU A 37 -72.79 -40.52 -12.90
N ASP A 38 -72.70 -41.86 -12.83
CA ASP A 38 -71.44 -42.59 -12.63
C ASP A 38 -70.43 -42.33 -13.75
N ASP A 39 -70.97 -42.28 -15.03
CA ASP A 39 -70.09 -41.93 -16.18
C ASP A 39 -69.56 -40.50 -16.10
N ALA A 40 -70.39 -39.56 -15.73
CA ALA A 40 -69.97 -38.17 -15.54
C ALA A 40 -68.95 -37.98 -14.39
N GLN A 41 -69.16 -38.74 -13.29
CA GLN A 41 -68.24 -38.78 -12.18
C GLN A 41 -66.84 -39.35 -12.57
N LYS A 42 -66.89 -40.53 -13.24
CA LYS A 42 -65.71 -41.21 -13.75
C LYS A 42 -64.88 -40.34 -14.70
N ASN A 43 -65.53 -39.65 -15.62
CA ASN A 43 -64.85 -38.77 -16.56
C ASN A 43 -64.16 -37.57 -15.82
N TYR A 44 -64.84 -36.98 -14.84
CA TYR A 44 -64.24 -35.91 -14.00
C TYR A 44 -63.04 -36.39 -13.20
N GLU A 45 -63.20 -37.52 -12.51
CA GLU A 45 -62.10 -38.11 -11.71
C GLU A 45 -60.90 -38.52 -12.59
N MET A 46 -61.12 -39.11 -13.76
CA MET A 46 -60.03 -39.40 -14.70
C MET A 46 -59.29 -38.16 -15.18
N SER A 47 -60.02 -37.08 -15.52
CA SER A 47 -59.43 -35.83 -15.96
C SER A 47 -58.64 -35.15 -14.80
N LEU A 48 -59.17 -35.17 -13.58
CA LEU A 48 -58.52 -34.66 -12.39
C LEU A 48 -57.23 -35.42 -12.10
N ASN A 49 -57.27 -36.75 -12.14
CA ASN A 49 -56.08 -37.58 -11.90
C ASN A 49 -55.03 -37.35 -12.98
N LYS A 50 -55.40 -37.24 -14.25
CA LYS A 50 -54.50 -36.93 -15.35
C LYS A 50 -53.80 -35.59 -15.13
N GLN A 51 -54.56 -34.54 -14.75
CA GLN A 51 -53.98 -33.23 -14.44
C GLN A 51 -53.01 -33.29 -13.26
N ASN A 52 -53.36 -34.03 -12.19
CA ASN A 52 -52.48 -34.18 -11.01
C ASN A 52 -51.15 -34.89 -11.35
N VAL A 53 -51.22 -35.94 -12.19
CA VAL A 53 -50.04 -36.62 -12.68
C VAL A 53 -49.14 -35.70 -13.50
N SER A 54 -49.75 -34.94 -14.44
CA SER A 54 -48.99 -33.97 -15.25
C SER A 54 -48.36 -32.85 -14.41
N LYS A 55 -49.06 -32.37 -13.37
CA LYS A 55 -48.50 -31.40 -12.43
C LYS A 55 -47.31 -31.99 -11.61
N ALA A 56 -47.47 -33.21 -11.12
CA ALA A 56 -46.41 -33.90 -10.39
C ALA A 56 -45.15 -34.11 -11.27
N GLN A 57 -45.38 -34.48 -12.54
CA GLN A 57 -44.30 -34.62 -13.52
C GLN A 57 -43.56 -33.28 -13.75
N LEU A 58 -44.28 -32.16 -13.85
CA LEU A 58 -43.72 -30.83 -13.95
C LEU A 58 -42.83 -30.49 -12.75
N GLN A 59 -43.26 -30.79 -11.52
CA GLN A 59 -42.49 -30.56 -10.32
C GLN A 59 -41.18 -31.36 -10.32
N VAL A 60 -41.23 -32.63 -10.74
CA VAL A 60 -40.04 -33.49 -10.86
C VAL A 60 -39.04 -32.88 -11.86
N LEU A 61 -39.54 -32.44 -13.02
CA LEU A 61 -38.70 -31.83 -14.05
C LEU A 61 -38.09 -30.50 -13.58
N GLN A 62 -38.87 -29.70 -12.85
CA GLN A 62 -38.36 -28.44 -12.26
C GLN A 62 -37.28 -28.71 -11.23
N ALA A 63 -37.45 -29.71 -10.37
CA ALA A 63 -36.45 -30.12 -9.39
C ALA A 63 -35.14 -30.61 -10.10
N LYS A 64 -35.27 -31.38 -11.17
CA LYS A 64 -34.15 -31.84 -12.00
C LYS A 64 -33.39 -30.68 -12.67
N ILE A 65 -34.13 -29.68 -13.16
CA ILE A 65 -33.50 -28.44 -13.69
C ILE A 65 -32.73 -27.72 -12.59
N GLY A 66 -33.32 -27.56 -11.41
CA GLY A 66 -32.64 -26.93 -10.26
C GLY A 66 -31.35 -27.68 -9.86
N GLN A 67 -31.42 -29.01 -9.82
CA GLN A 67 -30.24 -29.87 -9.56
C GLN A 67 -29.15 -29.66 -10.63
N SER A 68 -29.51 -29.65 -11.90
CA SER A 68 -28.55 -29.45 -12.99
C SER A 68 -27.95 -28.03 -12.95
N GLN A 69 -28.73 -27.03 -12.60
CA GLN A 69 -28.23 -25.67 -12.43
C GLN A 69 -27.23 -25.56 -11.26
N ALA A 70 -27.52 -26.24 -10.15
CA ALA A 70 -26.59 -26.30 -9.01
C ALA A 70 -25.28 -27.00 -9.40
N GLN A 71 -25.35 -28.09 -10.19
CA GLN A 71 -24.16 -28.77 -10.69
C GLN A 71 -23.33 -27.85 -11.59
N VAL A 72 -23.96 -27.13 -12.52
CA VAL A 72 -23.25 -26.17 -13.38
C VAL A 72 -22.60 -25.07 -12.56
N ALA A 73 -23.26 -24.58 -11.49
CA ALA A 73 -22.66 -23.60 -10.59
C ALA A 73 -21.41 -24.15 -9.86
N GLN A 74 -21.48 -25.40 -9.40
CA GLN A 74 -20.37 -26.10 -8.78
C GLN A 74 -19.18 -26.25 -9.76
N ASP A 75 -19.45 -26.72 -10.98
CA ASP A 75 -18.41 -26.91 -12.00
C ASP A 75 -17.76 -25.59 -12.41
N ARG A 76 -18.53 -24.50 -12.49
CA ARG A 76 -17.99 -23.16 -12.73
C ARG A 76 -17.10 -22.67 -11.59
N ALA A 77 -17.45 -22.97 -10.33
CA ALA A 77 -16.61 -22.60 -9.17
C ALA A 77 -15.29 -23.39 -9.21
N ASN A 78 -15.34 -24.69 -9.55
CA ASN A 78 -14.15 -25.52 -9.70
C ASN A 78 -13.25 -25.02 -10.86
N LEU A 79 -13.86 -24.68 -12.00
CA LEU A 79 -13.12 -24.11 -13.13
C LEU A 79 -12.39 -22.84 -12.72
N LYS A 80 -13.08 -21.90 -12.06
CA LYS A 80 -12.47 -20.66 -11.59
C LYS A 80 -11.30 -20.91 -10.64
N GLN A 81 -11.42 -21.88 -9.72
CA GLN A 81 -10.32 -22.27 -8.84
C GLN A 81 -9.10 -22.78 -9.61
N LEU A 82 -9.32 -23.60 -10.64
CA LEU A 82 -8.23 -24.10 -11.49
C LEU A 82 -7.59 -22.99 -12.33
N GLU A 83 -8.39 -22.04 -12.83
CA GLU A 83 -7.88 -20.87 -13.54
C GLU A 83 -7.01 -19.99 -12.63
N GLU A 84 -7.42 -19.78 -11.38
CA GLU A 84 -6.61 -19.07 -10.39
C GLU A 84 -5.28 -19.80 -10.10
N GLN A 85 -5.33 -21.13 -9.92
CA GLN A 85 -4.12 -21.95 -9.74
C GLN A 85 -3.20 -21.88 -10.95
N LEU A 86 -3.74 -21.89 -12.16
CA LEU A 86 -2.97 -21.69 -13.39
C LEU A 86 -2.36 -20.28 -13.43
N GLY A 87 -3.10 -19.25 -12.99
CA GLY A 87 -2.60 -17.89 -12.88
C GLY A 87 -1.35 -17.78 -11.98
N TYR A 88 -1.31 -18.52 -10.89
CA TYR A 88 -0.14 -18.54 -9.98
C TYR A 88 1.12 -19.16 -10.59
N THR A 89 1.02 -19.88 -11.69
CA THR A 89 2.20 -20.39 -12.41
C THR A 89 2.95 -19.31 -13.18
N THR A 90 2.32 -18.15 -13.40
CA THR A 90 2.93 -17.00 -14.07
C THR A 90 3.10 -15.87 -13.04
N ILE A 91 4.36 -15.61 -12.67
CA ILE A 91 4.71 -14.55 -11.71
C ILE A 91 4.91 -13.27 -12.49
N THR A 92 4.08 -12.25 -12.22
CA THR A 92 4.18 -10.92 -12.84
C THR A 92 4.63 -9.88 -11.83
N SER A 93 5.35 -8.85 -12.32
CA SER A 93 5.74 -7.72 -11.47
C SER A 93 4.51 -6.90 -11.07
N PRO A 94 4.32 -6.59 -9.77
CA PRO A 94 3.25 -5.72 -9.31
C PRO A 94 3.55 -4.22 -9.49
N ILE A 95 4.80 -3.86 -9.83
CA ILE A 95 5.27 -2.48 -9.98
C ILE A 95 6.15 -2.35 -11.22
N ASP A 96 6.21 -1.14 -11.76
CA ASP A 96 7.24 -0.78 -12.73
C ASP A 96 8.55 -0.52 -12.01
N GLY A 97 9.68 -1.03 -12.52
CA GLY A 97 10.96 -0.89 -11.84
C GLY A 97 12.06 -1.73 -12.43
N ILE A 98 13.17 -1.80 -11.73
CA ILE A 98 14.36 -2.57 -12.11
C ILE A 98 14.50 -3.78 -11.20
N ILE A 99 14.92 -4.91 -11.78
CA ILE A 99 15.29 -6.09 -11.01
C ILE A 99 16.60 -5.81 -10.28
N LEU A 100 16.57 -5.82 -8.94
CA LEU A 100 17.73 -5.59 -8.09
C LEU A 100 18.50 -6.90 -7.83
N SER A 101 17.79 -8.00 -7.60
CA SER A 101 18.37 -9.33 -7.48
C SER A 101 17.44 -10.39 -8.07
N ARG A 102 18.01 -11.47 -8.56
CA ARG A 102 17.35 -12.70 -8.94
C ARG A 102 17.94 -13.82 -8.10
N ASP A 103 17.13 -14.38 -7.22
CA ASP A 103 17.58 -15.31 -6.17
C ASP A 103 17.33 -16.79 -6.52
N VAL A 104 16.71 -17.05 -7.69
CA VAL A 104 16.42 -18.40 -8.18
C VAL A 104 16.89 -18.58 -9.62
N GLU A 105 17.20 -19.82 -10.00
CA GLU A 105 17.59 -20.19 -11.37
C GLU A 105 16.59 -21.16 -12.00
N VAL A 106 16.74 -21.35 -13.31
CA VAL A 106 15.90 -22.33 -14.03
C VAL A 106 16.24 -23.74 -13.55
N GLY A 107 15.22 -24.42 -13.04
CA GLY A 107 15.35 -25.75 -12.42
C GLY A 107 15.22 -25.74 -10.90
N ASP A 108 15.25 -24.58 -10.27
CA ASP A 108 15.07 -24.48 -8.82
C ASP A 108 13.61 -24.73 -8.43
N ALA A 109 13.42 -25.40 -7.28
CA ALA A 109 12.11 -25.59 -6.69
C ALA A 109 11.72 -24.35 -5.91
N VAL A 110 10.58 -23.74 -6.26
CA VAL A 110 10.01 -22.57 -5.55
C VAL A 110 8.77 -22.99 -4.76
N SER A 111 8.61 -22.44 -3.57
CA SER A 111 7.46 -22.69 -2.70
C SER A 111 6.88 -21.36 -2.19
N SER A 112 5.55 -21.25 -2.31
CA SER A 112 4.78 -20.15 -1.70
C SER A 112 4.30 -20.48 -0.29
N ILE A 113 4.47 -21.72 0.16
CA ILE A 113 3.89 -22.21 1.41
C ILE A 113 4.87 -21.97 2.55
N LEU A 114 4.44 -21.19 3.53
CA LEU A 114 5.03 -21.12 4.86
C LEU A 114 4.67 -22.39 5.64
N VAL A 115 5.47 -23.42 5.49
CA VAL A 115 5.40 -24.60 6.38
C VAL A 115 6.21 -24.26 7.64
N LEU A 116 5.80 -24.78 8.81
CA LEU A 116 6.51 -24.53 10.07
C LEU A 116 8.02 -24.80 9.89
N GLY A 117 8.84 -23.72 9.96
CA GLY A 117 10.28 -23.80 9.78
C GLY A 117 10.81 -23.51 8.36
N SER A 118 9.96 -23.29 7.37
CA SER A 118 10.37 -22.88 6.02
C SER A 118 9.78 -21.52 5.67
N SER A 119 10.59 -20.62 5.12
CA SER A 119 10.13 -19.36 4.52
C SER A 119 9.76 -19.58 3.06
N ALA A 120 8.85 -18.77 2.53
CA ALA A 120 8.58 -18.73 1.09
C ALA A 120 9.86 -18.43 0.31
N THR A 121 9.99 -19.00 -0.89
CA THR A 121 11.15 -18.76 -1.75
C THR A 121 11.10 -17.33 -2.32
N LEU A 122 12.14 -16.55 -2.08
CA LEU A 122 12.32 -15.26 -2.72
C LEU A 122 12.77 -15.48 -4.17
N VAL A 123 11.94 -15.11 -5.12
CA VAL A 123 12.23 -15.32 -6.56
C VAL A 123 13.11 -14.20 -7.09
N MET A 124 12.72 -12.96 -6.85
CA MET A 124 13.47 -11.77 -7.26
C MET A 124 13.09 -10.57 -6.40
N THR A 125 13.99 -9.59 -6.34
CA THR A 125 13.74 -8.30 -5.70
C THR A 125 13.63 -7.22 -6.76
N LEU A 126 12.56 -6.44 -6.71
CA LEU A 126 12.28 -5.32 -7.61
C LEU A 126 12.43 -4.01 -6.84
N GLY A 127 12.89 -2.97 -7.49
CA GLY A 127 12.97 -1.63 -6.91
C GLY A 127 12.60 -0.57 -7.93
N ASP A 128 11.84 0.42 -7.47
CA ASP A 128 11.65 1.66 -8.19
C ASP A 128 12.87 2.55 -7.94
N THR A 129 13.59 2.90 -9.01
CA THR A 129 14.79 3.75 -8.94
C THR A 129 14.50 5.21 -9.27
N SER A 130 13.25 5.57 -9.54
CA SER A 130 12.85 6.96 -9.80
C SER A 130 12.92 7.80 -8.52
N GLU A 131 12.56 7.20 -7.38
CA GLU A 131 12.62 7.83 -6.07
C GLU A 131 13.67 7.14 -5.17
N VAL A 132 14.83 7.76 -5.06
CA VAL A 132 15.91 7.28 -4.19
C VAL A 132 15.93 8.10 -2.90
N TYR A 133 16.20 7.44 -1.79
CA TYR A 133 16.37 8.11 -0.50
C TYR A 133 17.56 7.54 0.28
N VAL A 134 18.19 8.40 1.06
CA VAL A 134 19.16 7.98 2.08
C VAL A 134 18.42 7.61 3.35
N LYS A 135 18.69 6.42 3.85
CA LYS A 135 18.24 5.95 5.14
C LYS A 135 19.34 6.24 6.17
N GLY A 136 19.22 7.37 6.86
CA GLY A 136 20.17 7.77 7.89
C GLY A 136 19.69 7.38 9.28
N LYS A 137 20.64 7.30 10.21
CA LYS A 137 20.39 7.16 11.65
C LYS A 137 20.86 8.44 12.33
N VAL A 138 19.96 9.04 13.10
CA VAL A 138 20.22 10.25 13.88
C VAL A 138 20.11 9.89 15.35
N ASP A 139 21.05 10.36 16.14
CA ASP A 139 21.09 10.15 17.57
C ASP A 139 19.91 10.84 18.30
N GLU A 140 19.49 10.30 19.44
CA GLU A 140 18.41 10.85 20.26
C GLU A 140 18.70 12.29 20.69
N SER A 141 19.97 12.63 20.93
CA SER A 141 20.38 14.00 21.32
C SER A 141 20.12 15.04 20.24
N ASP A 142 20.09 14.65 18.97
CA ASP A 142 19.99 15.55 17.83
C ASP A 142 18.66 15.49 17.07
N ILE A 143 17.89 14.42 17.28
CA ILE A 143 16.61 14.23 16.55
C ILE A 143 15.61 15.37 16.78
N GLY A 144 15.65 15.99 17.97
CA GLY A 144 14.78 17.13 18.31
C GLY A 144 15.02 18.39 17.46
N LYS A 145 16.15 18.45 16.73
CA LYS A 145 16.49 19.55 15.82
C LYS A 145 16.11 19.27 14.38
N VAL A 146 15.69 18.04 14.08
CA VAL A 146 15.36 17.59 12.72
C VAL A 146 13.86 17.69 12.48
N TYR A 147 13.45 18.28 11.37
CA TYR A 147 12.07 18.42 10.99
C TYR A 147 11.83 18.07 9.51
N MET A 148 10.58 17.79 9.18
CA MET A 148 10.17 17.43 7.82
C MET A 148 10.39 18.60 6.84
N GLY A 149 10.89 18.26 5.64
CA GLY A 149 11.17 19.25 4.60
C GLY A 149 12.52 19.96 4.72
N GLN A 150 13.29 19.70 5.79
CA GLN A 150 14.60 20.29 6.02
C GLN A 150 15.58 19.92 4.90
N PRO A 151 16.33 20.89 4.35
CA PRO A 151 17.29 20.61 3.30
C PRO A 151 18.47 19.79 3.82
N ALA A 152 19.01 18.95 2.95
CA ALA A 152 20.19 18.16 3.25
C ALA A 152 21.15 18.11 2.07
N ARG A 153 22.44 18.07 2.35
CA ARG A 153 23.52 17.79 1.39
C ARG A 153 23.94 16.35 1.54
N ILE A 154 24.03 15.64 0.44
CA ILE A 154 24.32 14.21 0.44
C ILE A 154 25.61 13.97 -0.33
N LYS A 155 26.55 13.33 0.32
CA LYS A 155 27.81 12.88 -0.25
C LYS A 155 27.79 11.37 -0.31
N VAL A 156 27.92 10.81 -1.50
CA VAL A 156 27.96 9.36 -1.74
C VAL A 156 29.42 8.92 -1.89
N GLU A 157 29.81 7.87 -1.19
CA GLU A 157 31.19 7.38 -1.20
C GLU A 157 31.73 7.06 -2.60
N SER A 158 30.85 6.57 -3.48
CA SER A 158 31.19 6.26 -4.87
C SER A 158 31.36 7.50 -5.77
N TYR A 159 30.91 8.67 -5.32
CA TYR A 159 30.91 9.94 -6.09
C TYR A 159 31.40 11.09 -5.22
N LYS A 160 32.67 11.04 -4.80
CA LYS A 160 33.28 12.00 -3.86
C LYS A 160 33.24 13.45 -4.33
N ASP A 161 33.30 13.66 -5.63
CA ASP A 161 33.32 14.99 -6.24
C ASP A 161 31.93 15.56 -6.53
N LYS A 162 30.87 14.74 -6.34
CA LYS A 162 29.47 15.17 -6.55
C LYS A 162 28.75 15.30 -5.22
N THR A 163 28.13 16.45 -5.01
CA THR A 163 27.22 16.67 -3.89
C THR A 163 25.79 16.66 -4.40
N PHE A 164 24.98 15.77 -3.87
CA PHE A 164 23.56 15.70 -4.18
C PHE A 164 22.78 16.53 -3.15
N THR A 165 21.66 17.08 -3.58
CA THR A 165 20.75 17.80 -2.70
C THR A 165 19.52 16.97 -2.43
N GLY A 166 19.01 17.06 -1.22
CA GLY A 166 17.82 16.34 -0.80
C GLY A 166 17.04 17.09 0.26
N LYS A 167 15.93 16.48 0.69
CA LYS A 167 15.09 16.99 1.78
C LYS A 167 14.67 15.83 2.68
N VAL A 168 14.55 16.13 3.97
CA VAL A 168 13.99 15.18 4.94
C VAL A 168 12.53 14.93 4.57
N ASN A 169 12.18 13.68 4.21
CA ASN A 169 10.82 13.30 3.83
C ASN A 169 10.14 12.37 4.83
N LYS A 170 10.91 11.76 5.74
CA LYS A 170 10.34 10.91 6.79
C LYS A 170 11.27 10.88 8.02
N ILE A 171 10.66 10.96 9.19
CA ILE A 171 11.30 10.75 10.48
C ILE A 171 10.54 9.61 11.17
N SER A 172 11.23 8.56 11.59
CA SER A 172 10.60 7.47 12.32
C SER A 172 10.13 7.95 13.69
N PRO A 173 8.90 7.71 14.09
CA PRO A 173 8.43 8.05 15.44
C PRO A 173 8.97 7.12 16.53
N MET A 174 9.61 6.01 16.14
CA MET A 174 10.16 5.01 17.03
C MET A 174 11.68 4.97 16.89
N GLY A 175 12.37 5.16 18.01
CA GLY A 175 13.81 4.96 18.13
C GLY A 175 14.15 3.46 18.16
N VAL A 176 15.32 3.12 17.68
CA VAL A 176 15.89 1.77 17.74
C VAL A 176 17.13 1.84 18.62
N GLU A 177 17.11 1.10 19.72
CA GLU A 177 18.26 0.95 20.61
C GLU A 177 19.17 -0.15 20.08
N LYS A 178 20.42 0.17 19.88
CA LYS A 178 21.48 -0.77 19.56
C LYS A 178 22.77 -0.37 20.28
N ASP A 179 23.42 -1.33 20.94
CA ASP A 179 24.66 -1.10 21.67
C ASP A 179 24.56 0.05 22.70
N ASN A 180 23.43 0.16 23.43
CA ASN A 180 23.08 1.22 24.37
C ASN A 180 23.00 2.63 23.75
N VAL A 181 22.83 2.74 22.44
CA VAL A 181 22.62 4.00 21.75
C VAL A 181 21.25 3.98 21.07
N THR A 182 20.39 4.94 21.44
CA THR A 182 19.08 5.11 20.78
C THR A 182 19.24 6.00 19.55
N THR A 183 18.87 5.46 18.40
CA THR A 183 18.90 6.18 17.13
C THR A 183 17.52 6.19 16.46
N PHE A 184 17.22 7.26 15.75
CA PHE A 184 16.01 7.41 14.97
C PHE A 184 16.31 7.32 13.48
N GLU A 185 15.49 6.55 12.75
CA GLU A 185 15.61 6.47 11.30
C GLU A 185 15.05 7.75 10.67
N VAL A 186 15.89 8.41 9.87
CA VAL A 186 15.50 9.57 9.07
C VAL A 186 15.72 9.24 7.60
N ARG A 187 14.73 9.52 6.76
CA ARG A 187 14.85 9.36 5.32
C ARG A 187 14.96 10.72 4.66
N VAL A 188 16.00 10.85 3.84
CA VAL A 188 16.26 12.04 3.04
C VAL A 188 16.10 11.68 1.57
N SER A 189 15.12 12.28 0.90
CA SER A 189 14.92 12.08 -0.53
C SER A 189 16.09 12.67 -1.32
N ILE A 190 16.49 12.00 -2.40
CA ILE A 190 17.51 12.49 -3.33
C ILE A 190 16.88 12.62 -4.70
N ASN A 191 17.18 13.74 -5.35
CA ASN A 191 16.89 13.87 -6.78
C ASN A 191 17.97 13.14 -7.58
N ASN A 192 17.58 12.06 -8.30
CA ASN A 192 18.48 11.21 -9.08
C ASN A 192 18.11 11.21 -10.58
N PRO A 193 18.15 12.38 -11.27
CA PRO A 193 17.66 12.50 -12.65
C PRO A 193 18.49 11.69 -13.65
N GLU A 194 19.76 11.43 -13.34
CA GLU A 194 20.67 10.67 -14.21
C GLU A 194 20.64 9.16 -13.94
N GLY A 195 19.89 8.69 -12.92
CA GLY A 195 19.85 7.28 -12.55
C GLY A 195 21.19 6.68 -12.10
N VAL A 196 22.17 7.52 -11.72
CA VAL A 196 23.53 7.07 -11.36
C VAL A 196 23.61 6.42 -10.00
N LEU A 197 22.70 6.77 -9.09
CA LEU A 197 22.65 6.20 -7.74
C LEU A 197 21.98 4.83 -7.79
N LYS A 198 22.61 3.86 -7.15
CA LYS A 198 22.12 2.48 -7.06
C LYS A 198 21.70 2.15 -5.62
N ALA A 199 20.86 1.14 -5.48
CA ALA A 199 20.47 0.65 -4.16
C ALA A 199 21.68 0.17 -3.35
N ASN A 200 21.61 0.31 -2.03
CA ASN A 200 22.63 -0.08 -1.06
C ASN A 200 24.00 0.62 -1.21
N MET A 201 24.06 1.78 -1.86
CA MET A 201 25.24 2.65 -1.80
C MET A 201 25.35 3.30 -0.42
N THR A 202 26.59 3.47 0.06
CA THR A 202 26.86 4.21 1.30
C THR A 202 26.90 5.70 1.02
N ALA A 203 26.18 6.46 1.82
CA ALA A 203 26.11 7.91 1.69
C ALA A 203 26.06 8.59 3.07
N ASN A 204 26.65 9.78 3.16
CA ASN A 204 26.56 10.67 4.30
C ASN A 204 25.60 11.82 3.98
N ALA A 205 24.56 11.99 4.78
CA ALA A 205 23.60 13.08 4.65
C ALA A 205 23.85 14.14 5.74
N GLU A 206 24.26 15.31 5.33
CA GLU A 206 24.41 16.49 6.18
C GLU A 206 23.08 17.25 6.21
N ILE A 207 22.31 17.12 7.27
CA ILE A 207 21.04 17.86 7.45
C ILE A 207 21.37 19.28 7.85
N ILE A 208 20.89 20.25 7.09
CA ILE A 208 21.19 21.66 7.31
C ILE A 208 20.19 22.22 8.33
N LEU A 209 20.67 22.51 9.53
CA LEU A 209 19.81 23.07 10.59
C LEU A 209 19.50 24.54 10.31
N GLU A 210 20.52 25.30 9.95
CA GLU A 210 20.42 26.73 9.66
C GLU A 210 21.53 27.11 8.67
N GLU A 211 21.23 27.99 7.72
CA GLU A 211 22.19 28.48 6.73
C GLU A 211 22.01 29.97 6.52
N HIS A 212 23.04 30.74 6.86
CA HIS A 212 23.11 32.17 6.53
C HIS A 212 24.07 32.36 5.35
N LYS A 213 23.60 33.05 4.30
CA LYS A 213 24.38 33.32 3.09
C LYS A 213 24.88 34.77 3.08
N ALA A 214 26.04 34.97 2.49
CA ALA A 214 26.65 36.29 2.32
C ALA A 214 26.88 37.05 3.65
N VAL A 215 27.32 36.33 4.69
CA VAL A 215 27.64 36.88 6.02
C VAL A 215 29.13 37.02 6.21
N LEU A 216 29.55 38.00 7.02
CA LEU A 216 30.94 38.12 7.47
C LEU A 216 31.29 36.96 8.39
N GLN A 217 32.46 36.38 8.19
CA GLN A 217 32.91 35.22 8.94
C GLN A 217 34.27 35.47 9.53
N ILE A 218 34.45 35.02 10.75
CA ILE A 218 35.77 35.02 11.42
C ILE A 218 36.14 33.59 11.83
N PRO A 219 37.40 33.21 11.84
CA PRO A 219 37.85 31.93 12.37
C PRO A 219 37.47 31.78 13.85
N GLU A 220 36.92 30.63 14.24
CA GLU A 220 36.55 30.36 15.66
C GLU A 220 37.74 30.57 16.60
N GLY A 221 38.96 30.17 16.21
CA GLY A 221 40.19 30.34 17.00
C GLY A 221 40.63 31.79 17.20
N SER A 222 39.93 32.78 16.60
CA SER A 222 40.21 34.20 16.87
C SER A 222 39.29 34.79 17.94
N ILE A 223 38.30 34.04 18.43
CA ILE A 223 37.30 34.51 19.37
C ILE A 223 37.75 34.21 20.81
N ILE A 224 37.76 35.25 21.64
CA ILE A 224 38.03 35.17 23.07
C ILE A 224 36.72 35.36 23.82
N TYR A 225 36.35 34.37 24.61
CA TYR A 225 35.21 34.46 25.49
C TYR A 225 35.61 34.97 26.87
N ASP A 226 34.97 36.01 27.35
CA ASP A 226 35.16 36.49 28.71
C ASP A 226 34.35 35.62 29.71
N LYS A 227 34.59 35.79 31.00
CA LYS A 227 33.84 35.08 32.08
C LYS A 227 32.32 35.21 31.96
N ASP A 228 31.87 36.33 31.42
CA ASP A 228 30.43 36.60 31.15
C ASP A 228 29.96 36.10 29.80
N LYS A 229 30.72 35.19 29.13
CA LYS A 229 30.43 34.66 27.78
C LYS A 229 30.29 35.73 26.68
N LYS A 230 30.85 36.92 26.88
CA LYS A 230 30.92 37.96 25.85
C LYS A 230 32.08 37.64 24.89
N ALA A 231 31.74 37.62 23.57
CA ALA A 231 32.75 37.38 22.54
C ALA A 231 33.53 38.65 22.24
N SER A 232 34.81 38.53 22.07
CA SER A 232 35.74 39.61 21.67
C SER A 232 36.82 39.02 20.78
N VAL A 233 37.39 39.83 19.93
CA VAL A 233 38.54 39.50 19.07
C VAL A 233 39.65 40.48 19.26
N GLU A 234 40.89 40.04 19.03
CA GLU A 234 42.06 40.92 19.00
C GLU A 234 42.36 41.34 17.57
N VAL A 235 42.53 42.61 17.38
CA VAL A 235 42.87 43.22 16.10
C VAL A 235 44.30 43.86 16.27
N PRO A 236 45.18 43.76 15.25
CA PRO A 236 46.48 44.39 15.30
C PRO A 236 46.29 45.90 15.46
N ASP A 237 46.93 46.50 16.50
CA ASP A 237 47.00 47.93 16.73
C ASP A 237 48.43 48.38 16.98
N PRO A 238 49.12 48.98 16.01
CA PRO A 238 50.47 49.46 16.13
C PRO A 238 50.71 50.48 17.24
N LYS A 239 49.63 51.11 17.74
CA LYS A 239 49.68 52.14 18.79
C LYS A 239 49.33 51.59 20.20
N GLY A 240 48.87 50.32 20.27
CA GLY A 240 48.52 49.65 21.51
C GLY A 240 49.77 49.21 22.32
N LYS A 241 49.67 49.15 23.67
CA LYS A 241 50.77 48.72 24.56
C LYS A 241 51.32 47.34 24.30
N GLU A 242 50.49 46.44 23.68
CA GLU A 242 50.84 45.06 23.31
C GLU A 242 50.80 44.80 21.81
N GLY A 243 50.69 45.85 20.98
CA GLY A 243 50.51 45.74 19.53
C GLY A 243 49.14 45.18 19.10
N LYS A 244 48.23 45.03 20.04
CA LYS A 244 46.88 44.46 19.82
C LYS A 244 45.83 45.28 20.57
N LYS A 245 44.63 45.30 20.01
CA LYS A 245 43.45 45.92 20.62
C LYS A 245 42.31 44.90 20.68
N LYS A 246 41.71 44.76 21.84
CA LYS A 246 40.54 43.89 22.05
C LYS A 246 39.24 44.66 21.65
N ILE A 247 38.45 44.05 20.77
CA ILE A 247 37.19 44.60 20.27
C ILE A 247 36.10 43.64 20.63
N ALA A 248 35.02 44.11 21.26
CA ALA A 248 33.85 43.29 21.51
C ALA A 248 33.09 43.08 20.19
N VAL A 249 32.69 41.86 19.94
CA VAL A 249 31.98 41.46 18.71
C VAL A 249 30.68 40.75 19.04
N ASN A 250 29.68 40.96 18.16
CA ASN A 250 28.43 40.19 18.19
C ASN A 250 28.59 39.04 17.22
N ILE A 251 28.41 37.84 17.68
CA ILE A 251 28.58 36.60 16.90
C ILE A 251 27.19 35.97 16.66
N GLY A 252 27.02 35.32 15.54
CA GLY A 252 25.86 34.51 15.16
C GLY A 252 26.15 33.01 15.24
N ILE A 253 25.74 32.30 14.21
CA ILE A 253 25.92 30.85 14.12
C ILE A 253 27.38 30.47 13.89
N SER A 254 27.81 29.34 14.43
CA SER A 254 29.13 28.77 14.23
C SER A 254 29.06 27.34 13.68
N ASN A 255 30.02 26.99 12.82
CA ASN A 255 30.19 25.63 12.33
C ASN A 255 31.39 24.90 12.94
N GLY A 256 31.97 25.45 14.03
CA GLY A 256 33.13 24.91 14.71
C GLY A 256 34.48 25.30 14.08
N ALA A 257 34.50 25.77 12.83
CA ALA A 257 35.71 26.30 12.18
C ALA A 257 35.63 27.81 11.97
N LYS A 258 34.45 28.30 11.61
CA LYS A 258 34.16 29.71 11.37
C LYS A 258 32.86 30.10 12.07
N THR A 259 32.81 31.34 12.54
CA THR A 259 31.66 31.91 13.22
C THR A 259 31.21 33.15 12.47
N GLU A 260 29.88 33.28 12.34
CA GLU A 260 29.26 34.46 11.76
C GLU A 260 29.50 35.69 12.62
N LEU A 261 29.84 36.80 12.00
CA LEU A 261 29.96 38.07 12.63
C LEU A 261 28.77 38.97 12.31
N LEU A 262 27.96 39.27 13.33
CA LEU A 262 26.79 40.17 13.22
C LEU A 262 27.17 41.64 13.40
N GLY A 263 28.31 41.92 14.04
CA GLY A 263 28.79 43.27 14.24
C GLY A 263 30.09 43.37 15.05
N GLY A 264 30.74 44.51 14.99
CA GLY A 264 31.96 44.79 15.71
C GLY A 264 33.19 44.97 14.81
N LEU A 265 33.25 44.33 13.64
CA LEU A 265 34.29 44.46 12.62
C LEU A 265 33.71 44.77 11.25
N LYS A 266 34.53 45.16 10.32
CA LYS A 266 34.21 45.37 8.91
C LYS A 266 34.92 44.33 8.05
N GLU A 267 34.43 44.17 6.82
CA GLU A 267 35.07 43.36 5.82
C GLU A 267 36.48 43.88 5.53
N GLY A 268 37.47 42.97 5.60
CA GLY A 268 38.86 43.29 5.40
C GLY A 268 39.65 43.58 6.70
N ASP A 269 39.00 43.67 7.86
CA ASP A 269 39.68 43.82 9.13
C ASP A 269 40.51 42.53 9.44
N GLN A 270 41.77 42.67 9.91
CA GLN A 270 42.62 41.55 10.28
C GLN A 270 42.37 41.19 11.75
N VAL A 271 42.25 39.88 12.02
CA VAL A 271 42.09 39.31 13.36
C VAL A 271 43.27 38.44 13.70
N VAL A 272 43.69 38.48 14.97
CA VAL A 272 44.78 37.62 15.46
C VAL A 272 44.23 36.25 15.80
N LEU A 273 44.83 35.20 15.25
CA LEU A 273 44.56 33.80 15.65
C LEU A 273 45.30 33.50 16.96
N GLN A 274 44.65 32.80 17.87
CA GLN A 274 45.22 32.31 19.10
C GLN A 274 45.81 30.91 18.95
#